data_4ee42df134126fd0ec6b713f604c20aa
#
_entry.id   4ee42df134126fd0ec6b713f604c20aa
#
_cell.length_a   1.000
_cell.length_b   1.000
_cell.length_c   1.000
_cell.angle_alpha   90.00
_cell.angle_beta   90.00
_cell.angle_gamma   90.00
#
_symmetry.space_group_name_H-M   'P 1'
#
loop_
_entity.id
_entity.type
_entity.pdbx_description
1 polymer ?
#
loop_
_entity_poly.entity_id
_entity_poly.type
_entity_poly.pdbx_seq_one_letter_code
_entity_poly.pdbx_strand_id
1 'polypeptide(L)'
;MPNSYVTYTGNGSTDTFAVPFSFIDRTHVAVTVDGSSATFSWLSDSQVQTDSAPAGSTTLKIARDTPNTPIVDFTDGSTLVAADLDTASIQSIYIAEEAEDRANDSITLAADDKWDATSKIIKNVTDPTSAQDASTKAYTDAQVAGVATSATAAAASAASITSGASVGLVLALGG
;
A
#
# COMPACT_ATOMS: atom_id res chain seq x y z
N MET A 1 -4.21 -15.60 9.63
CA MET A 1 -4.14 -14.26 10.25
C MET A 1 -2.69 -13.89 10.35
N PRO A 2 -2.32 -12.62 10.20
CA PRO A 2 -0.96 -12.17 10.50
C PRO A 2 -0.57 -12.49 11.94
N ASN A 3 0.72 -12.75 12.18
CA ASN A 3 1.23 -13.10 13.51
C ASN A 3 1.62 -11.87 14.34
N SER A 4 1.87 -10.74 13.67
CA SER A 4 2.43 -9.53 14.27
C SER A 4 1.53 -8.31 14.24
N TYR A 5 0.36 -8.38 13.60
CA TYR A 5 -0.56 -7.25 13.54
C TYR A 5 -2.03 -7.65 13.41
N VAL A 6 -2.91 -6.68 13.67
CA VAL A 6 -4.35 -6.77 13.41
C VAL A 6 -4.83 -5.46 12.78
N THR A 7 -5.86 -5.55 11.94
CA THR A 7 -6.51 -4.39 11.32
C THR A 7 -7.98 -4.32 11.68
N TYR A 8 -8.47 -3.09 11.88
CA TYR A 8 -9.87 -2.78 12.14
C TYR A 8 -10.35 -1.69 11.18
N THR A 9 -11.63 -1.70 10.86
CA THR A 9 -12.24 -0.61 10.10
C THR A 9 -12.87 0.39 11.07
N GLY A 10 -12.48 1.64 10.97
CA GLY A 10 -13.07 2.73 11.75
C GLY A 10 -14.56 2.90 11.46
N ASN A 11 -15.32 3.27 12.48
CA ASN A 11 -16.76 3.53 12.40
C ASN A 11 -17.19 4.88 13.00
N GLY A 12 -16.22 5.69 13.46
CA GLY A 12 -16.45 6.98 14.09
C GLY A 12 -16.98 6.95 15.53
N SER A 13 -17.12 5.75 16.13
CA SER A 13 -17.71 5.59 17.45
C SER A 13 -16.91 4.70 18.39
N THR A 14 -16.24 3.67 17.83
CA THR A 14 -15.44 2.71 18.60
C THR A 14 -14.01 3.24 18.71
N ASP A 15 -13.50 3.33 19.92
CA ASP A 15 -12.13 3.76 20.24
C ASP A 15 -11.30 2.67 20.92
N THR A 16 -11.92 1.53 21.27
CA THR A 16 -11.27 0.42 21.99
C THR A 16 -11.12 -0.78 21.10
N PHE A 17 -9.89 -1.33 21.04
CA PHE A 17 -9.51 -2.40 20.12
C PHE A 17 -8.70 -3.48 20.82
N ALA A 18 -8.94 -4.73 20.43
CA ALA A 18 -8.18 -5.86 20.95
C ALA A 18 -6.79 -5.95 20.30
N VAL A 19 -5.82 -6.43 21.07
CA VAL A 19 -4.46 -6.78 20.62
C VAL A 19 -4.32 -8.29 20.76
N PRO A 20 -4.59 -9.09 19.69
CA PRO A 20 -4.68 -10.54 19.76
C PRO A 20 -3.34 -11.26 19.61
N PHE A 21 -2.25 -10.54 19.45
CA PHE A 21 -0.89 -11.08 19.31
C PHE A 21 -0.05 -10.82 20.56
N SER A 22 0.98 -11.64 20.76
CA SER A 22 1.93 -11.47 21.87
C SER A 22 3.03 -10.46 21.55
N PHE A 23 3.56 -9.80 22.58
CA PHE A 23 4.68 -8.85 22.50
C PHE A 23 5.54 -8.97 23.76
N ILE A 24 6.80 -8.54 23.68
CA ILE A 24 7.72 -8.56 24.83
C ILE A 24 7.42 -7.39 25.77
N ASP A 25 7.23 -6.21 25.19
CA ASP A 25 6.93 -4.98 25.94
C ASP A 25 5.85 -4.17 25.21
N ARG A 26 5.05 -3.43 25.98
CA ARG A 26 3.97 -2.59 25.44
C ARG A 26 4.48 -1.48 24.52
N THR A 27 5.73 -1.03 24.73
CA THR A 27 6.40 -0.04 23.86
C THR A 27 6.73 -0.57 22.49
N HIS A 28 6.69 -1.90 22.29
CA HIS A 28 6.86 -2.55 20.99
C HIS A 28 5.57 -2.64 20.17
N VAL A 29 4.50 -2.00 20.63
CA VAL A 29 3.22 -1.97 19.90
C VAL A 29 2.96 -0.58 19.38
N ALA A 30 2.69 -0.47 18.09
CA ALA A 30 2.35 0.77 17.43
C ALA A 30 0.92 0.73 16.89
N VAL A 31 0.24 1.87 16.91
CA VAL A 31 -1.10 2.05 16.33
C VAL A 31 -1.03 3.09 15.23
N THR A 32 -1.61 2.77 14.07
CA THR A 32 -1.73 3.70 12.95
C THR A 32 -3.16 3.76 12.43
N VAL A 33 -3.56 4.94 11.93
CA VAL A 33 -4.83 5.13 11.20
C VAL A 33 -4.48 5.64 9.81
N ASP A 34 -4.90 4.91 8.78
CA ASP A 34 -4.55 5.15 7.37
C ASP A 34 -3.04 5.38 7.15
N GLY A 35 -2.21 4.64 7.91
CA GLY A 35 -0.75 4.70 7.85
C GLY A 35 -0.12 5.84 8.66
N SER A 36 -0.90 6.74 9.27
CA SER A 36 -0.39 7.79 10.16
C SER A 36 -0.41 7.32 11.60
N SER A 37 0.66 7.61 12.38
CA SER A 37 0.73 7.24 13.80
C SER A 37 -0.44 7.85 14.58
N ALA A 38 -1.07 7.03 15.43
CA ALA A 38 -2.13 7.44 16.33
C ALA A 38 -1.71 7.28 17.78
N THR A 39 -2.09 8.24 18.61
CA THR A 39 -1.92 8.18 20.08
C THR A 39 -2.94 7.22 20.68
N PHE A 40 -2.51 6.46 21.67
CA PHE A 40 -3.34 5.48 22.35
C PHE A 40 -2.86 5.23 23.78
N SER A 41 -3.72 4.62 24.59
CA SER A 41 -3.41 4.14 25.93
C SER A 41 -3.79 2.64 26.05
N TRP A 42 -3.14 1.94 26.96
CA TRP A 42 -3.47 0.56 27.28
C TRP A 42 -4.58 0.51 28.32
N LEU A 43 -5.67 -0.19 28.03
CA LEU A 43 -6.74 -0.50 28.98
C LEU A 43 -6.47 -1.80 29.74
N SER A 44 -5.83 -2.78 29.09
CA SER A 44 -5.42 -4.06 29.66
C SER A 44 -4.19 -4.61 28.92
N ASP A 45 -3.76 -5.84 29.24
CA ASP A 45 -2.66 -6.51 28.53
C ASP A 45 -3.01 -6.89 27.08
N SER A 46 -4.29 -6.81 26.70
CA SER A 46 -4.77 -7.22 25.38
C SER A 46 -5.72 -6.21 24.74
N GLN A 47 -5.82 -4.98 25.28
CA GLN A 47 -6.68 -3.93 24.74
C GLN A 47 -6.04 -2.57 24.79
N VAL A 48 -6.19 -1.83 23.71
CA VAL A 48 -5.79 -0.42 23.60
C VAL A 48 -7.00 0.47 23.34
N GLN A 49 -6.92 1.72 23.76
CA GLN A 49 -7.88 2.77 23.46
C GLN A 49 -7.16 3.92 22.75
N THR A 50 -7.67 4.31 21.58
CA THR A 50 -7.21 5.50 20.86
C THR A 50 -7.81 6.77 21.45
N ASP A 51 -7.10 7.89 21.39
CA ASP A 51 -7.58 9.19 21.93
C ASP A 51 -8.87 9.67 21.28
N SER A 52 -9.14 9.22 20.07
CA SER A 52 -10.38 9.47 19.35
C SER A 52 -10.78 8.25 18.52
N ALA A 53 -12.09 8.01 18.37
CA ALA A 53 -12.60 6.95 17.52
C ALA A 53 -12.20 7.18 16.06
N PRO A 54 -11.54 6.21 15.38
CA PRO A 54 -11.19 6.32 13.96
C PRO A 54 -12.43 6.54 13.10
N ALA A 55 -12.35 7.51 12.18
CA ALA A 55 -13.45 7.86 11.30
C ALA A 55 -13.98 6.68 10.48
N GLY A 56 -15.21 6.76 10.02
CA GLY A 56 -15.81 5.70 9.20
C GLY A 56 -14.98 5.40 7.95
N SER A 57 -14.80 4.11 7.64
CA SER A 57 -14.02 3.60 6.50
C SER A 57 -12.51 3.82 6.56
N THR A 58 -11.94 4.36 7.65
CA THR A 58 -10.49 4.38 7.84
C THR A 58 -9.97 3.00 8.27
N THR A 59 -8.71 2.72 7.99
CA THR A 59 -8.04 1.49 8.44
C THR A 59 -7.19 1.78 9.66
N LEU A 60 -7.59 1.26 10.82
CA LEU A 60 -6.73 1.22 12.01
C LEU A 60 -5.91 -0.07 11.97
N LYS A 61 -4.59 0.05 12.10
CA LYS A 61 -3.67 -1.09 12.23
C LYS A 61 -2.96 -1.00 13.58
N ILE A 62 -3.00 -2.09 14.34
CA ILE A 62 -2.19 -2.30 15.54
C ILE A 62 -1.13 -3.33 15.17
N ALA A 63 0.13 -2.99 15.33
CA ALA A 63 1.23 -3.84 14.92
C ALA A 63 2.31 -3.90 15.99
N ARG A 64 2.94 -5.06 16.12
CA ARG A 64 4.17 -5.23 16.87
C ARG A 64 5.35 -4.69 16.03
N ASP A 65 6.26 -3.99 16.69
CA ASP A 65 7.52 -3.47 16.15
C ASP A 65 8.64 -3.84 17.13
N THR A 66 9.09 -5.08 17.04
CA THR A 66 10.11 -5.61 17.92
C THR A 66 11.47 -4.99 17.57
N PRO A 67 12.22 -4.42 18.56
CA PRO A 67 13.54 -3.87 18.31
C PRO A 67 14.45 -4.90 17.64
N ASN A 68 15.18 -4.46 16.62
CA ASN A 68 16.20 -5.27 15.94
C ASN A 68 17.58 -5.21 16.63
N THR A 69 17.67 -4.48 17.74
CA THR A 69 18.83 -4.50 18.65
C THR A 69 18.54 -5.46 19.80
N PRO A 70 19.55 -6.19 20.31
CA PRO A 70 19.34 -7.12 21.41
C PRO A 70 18.69 -6.43 22.61
N ILE A 71 17.62 -7.02 23.14
CA ILE A 71 16.93 -6.58 24.37
C ILE A 71 17.70 -7.11 25.59
N VAL A 72 18.31 -8.28 25.45
CA VAL A 72 19.17 -8.87 26.47
C VAL A 72 20.61 -8.77 26.03
N ASP A 73 21.48 -8.22 26.89
CA ASP A 73 22.92 -8.14 26.69
C ASP A 73 23.62 -9.11 27.64
N PHE A 74 24.31 -10.12 27.08
CA PHE A 74 25.09 -11.09 27.83
C PHE A 74 26.52 -10.60 27.95
N THR A 75 26.92 -10.22 29.15
CA THR A 75 28.29 -9.81 29.46
C THR A 75 29.06 -10.94 30.16
N ASP A 76 30.37 -11.02 29.91
CA ASP A 76 31.24 -12.01 30.54
C ASP A 76 31.18 -11.92 32.07
N GLY A 77 30.95 -13.06 32.74
CA GLY A 77 30.85 -13.15 34.20
C GLY A 77 29.45 -12.81 34.78
N SER A 78 28.46 -12.49 33.93
CA SER A 78 27.08 -12.36 34.42
C SER A 78 26.44 -13.72 34.69
N THR A 79 25.50 -13.77 35.63
CA THR A 79 24.68 -14.96 35.86
C THR A 79 23.71 -15.14 34.72
N LEU A 80 23.74 -16.28 34.05
CA LEU A 80 22.78 -16.62 33.02
C LEU A 80 21.42 -16.99 33.65
N VAL A 81 20.39 -16.25 33.34
CA VAL A 81 19.01 -16.49 33.79
C VAL A 81 18.18 -17.07 32.67
N ALA A 82 17.36 -18.08 32.97
CA ALA A 82 16.50 -18.72 31.96
C ALA A 82 15.58 -17.71 31.26
N ALA A 83 15.04 -16.74 31.99
CA ALA A 83 14.17 -15.69 31.43
C ALA A 83 14.89 -14.82 30.39
N ASP A 84 16.21 -14.58 30.51
CA ASP A 84 16.99 -13.83 29.54
C ASP A 84 17.16 -14.61 28.23
N LEU A 85 17.36 -15.94 28.34
CA LEU A 85 17.42 -16.81 27.17
C LEU A 85 16.06 -16.89 26.44
N ASP A 86 14.98 -17.00 27.21
CA ASP A 86 13.63 -17.00 26.66
C ASP A 86 13.33 -15.69 25.94
N THR A 87 13.67 -14.54 26.56
CA THR A 87 13.47 -13.22 25.96
C THR A 87 14.27 -13.05 24.67
N ALA A 88 15.54 -13.44 24.65
CA ALA A 88 16.37 -13.37 23.45
C ALA A 88 15.83 -14.28 22.33
N SER A 89 15.36 -15.47 22.69
CA SER A 89 14.76 -16.41 21.73
C SER A 89 13.43 -15.89 21.18
N ILE A 90 12.55 -15.39 22.03
CA ILE A 90 11.26 -14.81 21.66
C ILE A 90 11.46 -13.57 20.77
N GLN A 91 12.44 -12.71 21.08
CA GLN A 91 12.77 -11.56 20.24
C GLN A 91 13.08 -12.00 18.80
N SER A 92 13.90 -13.02 18.63
CA SER A 92 14.26 -13.55 17.31
C SER A 92 13.06 -14.10 16.56
N ILE A 93 12.18 -14.82 17.24
CA ILE A 93 10.92 -15.36 16.66
C ILE A 93 10.02 -14.20 16.23
N TYR A 94 9.83 -13.19 17.06
CA TYR A 94 8.95 -12.07 16.75
C TYR A 94 9.44 -11.24 15.56
N ILE A 95 10.75 -11.00 15.45
CA ILE A 95 11.34 -10.36 14.28
C ILE A 95 11.10 -11.20 13.01
N ALA A 96 11.22 -12.54 13.09
CA ALA A 96 10.94 -13.43 11.97
C ALA A 96 9.46 -13.40 11.55
N GLU A 97 8.52 -13.46 12.49
CA GLU A 97 7.08 -13.33 12.23
C GLU A 97 6.73 -11.99 11.56
N GLU A 98 7.32 -10.89 12.04
CA GLU A 98 7.13 -9.57 11.44
C GLU A 98 7.70 -9.48 10.02
N ALA A 99 8.83 -10.15 9.76
CA ALA A 99 9.41 -10.24 8.43
C ALA A 99 8.53 -11.08 7.49
N GLU A 100 7.96 -12.20 7.98
CA GLU A 100 7.02 -13.03 7.23
C GLU A 100 5.75 -12.26 6.88
N ASP A 101 5.14 -11.57 7.85
CA ASP A 101 3.93 -10.77 7.62
C ASP A 101 4.19 -9.63 6.60
N ARG A 102 5.35 -8.97 6.66
CA ARG A 102 5.76 -7.97 5.66
C ARG A 102 5.98 -8.57 4.27
N ALA A 103 6.55 -9.78 4.20
CA ALA A 103 6.72 -10.50 2.94
C ALA A 103 5.35 -10.87 2.33
N ASN A 104 4.41 -11.35 3.15
CA ASN A 104 3.05 -11.68 2.71
C ASN A 104 2.23 -10.45 2.27
N ASP A 105 2.54 -9.27 2.80
CA ASP A 105 1.92 -7.99 2.41
C ASP A 105 2.57 -7.34 1.17
N SER A 106 3.67 -7.89 0.66
CA SER A 106 4.39 -7.38 -0.51
C SER A 106 3.90 -8.01 -1.82
N ILE A 107 4.41 -7.52 -2.96
CA ILE A 107 4.24 -8.15 -4.25
C ILE A 107 5.07 -9.44 -4.23
N THR A 108 4.43 -10.59 -4.40
CA THR A 108 5.06 -11.91 -4.29
C THR A 108 5.14 -12.59 -5.66
N LEU A 109 6.09 -13.51 -5.81
CA LEU A 109 6.17 -14.37 -6.99
C LEU A 109 5.11 -15.48 -6.86
N ALA A 110 4.15 -15.52 -7.77
CA ALA A 110 3.13 -16.56 -7.82
C ALA A 110 3.69 -17.88 -8.37
N ALA A 111 2.93 -18.96 -8.22
CA ALA A 111 3.35 -20.31 -8.67
C ALA A 111 3.53 -20.43 -10.19
N ASP A 112 2.99 -19.49 -10.97
CA ASP A 112 3.12 -19.40 -12.42
C ASP A 112 4.28 -18.49 -12.88
N ASP A 113 5.21 -18.19 -11.98
CA ASP A 113 6.41 -17.37 -12.21
C ASP A 113 6.10 -15.91 -12.58
N LYS A 114 4.98 -15.37 -12.07
CA LYS A 114 4.58 -13.97 -12.24
C LYS A 114 4.48 -13.23 -10.91
N TRP A 115 4.75 -11.93 -10.94
CA TRP A 115 4.55 -11.05 -9.78
C TRP A 115 3.05 -10.80 -9.54
N ASP A 116 2.58 -11.15 -8.35
CA ASP A 116 1.19 -10.97 -7.92
C ASP A 116 1.08 -9.87 -6.86
N ALA A 117 0.34 -8.81 -7.19
CA ALA A 117 0.01 -7.74 -6.27
C ALA A 117 -1.24 -8.03 -5.42
N THR A 118 -1.81 -9.25 -5.49
CA THR A 118 -3.00 -9.68 -4.73
C THR A 118 -4.18 -8.70 -4.82
N SER A 119 -4.43 -8.17 -6.03
CA SER A 119 -5.49 -7.18 -6.31
C SER A 119 -5.32 -5.84 -5.58
N LYS A 120 -4.14 -5.55 -5.02
CA LYS A 120 -3.83 -4.25 -4.39
C LYS A 120 -3.43 -3.22 -5.43
N ILE A 121 -3.73 -1.95 -5.16
CA ILE A 121 -3.34 -0.83 -6.02
C ILE A 121 -1.86 -0.51 -5.79
N ILE A 122 -1.08 -0.45 -6.88
CA ILE A 122 0.31 0.03 -6.85
C ILE A 122 0.28 1.56 -6.95
N LYS A 123 0.79 2.25 -5.91
CA LYS A 123 0.88 3.72 -5.84
C LYS A 123 2.30 4.21 -6.17
N ASN A 124 2.40 5.50 -6.50
CA ASN A 124 3.68 6.19 -6.73
C ASN A 124 4.50 5.62 -7.91
N VAL A 125 3.81 5.03 -8.88
CA VAL A 125 4.42 4.65 -10.16
C VAL A 125 4.66 5.92 -10.96
N THR A 126 5.89 6.12 -11.46
CA THR A 126 6.22 7.21 -12.36
C THR A 126 5.75 6.89 -13.79
N ASP A 127 5.55 7.94 -14.61
CA ASP A 127 5.21 7.74 -16.01
C ASP A 127 6.34 7.01 -16.75
N PRO A 128 6.02 6.15 -17.73
CA PRO A 128 7.00 5.35 -18.43
C PRO A 128 7.94 6.20 -19.27
N THR A 129 9.23 5.85 -19.25
CA THR A 129 10.27 6.46 -20.09
C THR A 129 10.86 5.48 -21.09
N SER A 130 10.72 4.18 -20.83
CA SER A 130 11.22 3.09 -21.67
C SER A 130 10.10 2.14 -22.07
N ALA A 131 10.30 1.38 -23.14
CA ALA A 131 9.27 0.49 -23.71
C ALA A 131 8.82 -0.64 -22.77
N GLN A 132 9.62 -0.98 -21.75
CA GLN A 132 9.30 -2.01 -20.76
C GLN A 132 8.76 -1.48 -19.44
N ASP A 133 8.62 -0.16 -19.31
CA ASP A 133 8.12 0.45 -18.08
C ASP A 133 6.59 0.26 -17.95
N ALA A 134 6.12 0.10 -16.72
CA ALA A 134 4.69 0.08 -16.44
C ALA A 134 4.08 1.48 -16.66
N SER A 135 2.95 1.55 -17.37
CA SER A 135 2.25 2.81 -17.57
C SER A 135 1.28 3.12 -16.44
N THR A 136 1.22 4.41 -16.04
CA THR A 136 0.17 4.89 -15.15
C THR A 136 -1.16 5.05 -15.91
N LYS A 137 -2.29 5.02 -15.18
CA LYS A 137 -3.59 5.35 -15.79
C LYS A 137 -3.59 6.76 -16.37
N ALA A 138 -3.01 7.74 -15.67
CA ALA A 138 -2.93 9.13 -16.13
C ALA A 138 -2.18 9.25 -17.45
N TYR A 139 -1.03 8.59 -17.58
CA TYR A 139 -0.27 8.56 -18.82
C TYR A 139 -1.09 7.94 -19.97
N THR A 140 -1.72 6.80 -19.75
CA THR A 140 -2.53 6.11 -20.76
C THR A 140 -3.73 6.96 -21.19
N ASP A 141 -4.45 7.57 -20.25
CA ASP A 141 -5.59 8.45 -20.53
C ASP A 141 -5.15 9.67 -21.40
N ALA A 142 -4.00 10.26 -21.09
CA ALA A 142 -3.44 11.37 -21.87
C ALA A 142 -3.10 10.96 -23.32
N GLN A 143 -2.52 9.76 -23.53
CA GLN A 143 -2.24 9.24 -24.85
C GLN A 143 -3.52 9.01 -25.66
N VAL A 144 -4.55 8.41 -25.04
CA VAL A 144 -5.86 8.18 -25.66
C VAL A 144 -6.53 9.50 -26.05
N ALA A 145 -6.49 10.52 -25.18
CA ALA A 145 -7.01 11.85 -25.48
C ALA A 145 -6.28 12.51 -26.67
N GLY A 146 -4.95 12.35 -26.75
CA GLY A 146 -4.16 12.83 -27.86
C GLY A 146 -4.54 12.18 -29.19
N VAL A 147 -4.76 10.87 -29.19
CA VAL A 147 -5.24 10.12 -30.38
C VAL A 147 -6.63 10.59 -30.82
N ALA A 148 -7.56 10.78 -29.88
CA ALA A 148 -8.90 11.27 -30.16
C ALA A 148 -8.89 12.67 -30.79
N THR A 149 -8.04 13.58 -30.27
CA THR A 149 -7.85 14.93 -30.83
C THR A 149 -7.30 14.86 -32.25
N SER A 150 -6.31 14.01 -32.50
CA SER A 150 -5.71 13.83 -33.84
C SER A 150 -6.70 13.25 -34.83
N ALA A 151 -7.53 12.27 -34.41
CA ALA A 151 -8.59 11.69 -35.24
C ALA A 151 -9.64 12.73 -35.62
N THR A 152 -10.06 13.60 -34.67
CA THR A 152 -11.00 14.70 -34.96
C THR A 152 -10.41 15.71 -35.95
N ALA A 153 -9.14 16.07 -35.80
CA ALA A 153 -8.46 16.98 -36.72
C ALA A 153 -8.34 16.39 -38.15
N ALA A 154 -8.02 15.08 -38.25
CA ALA A 154 -7.96 14.37 -39.52
C ALA A 154 -9.34 14.30 -40.20
N ALA A 155 -10.40 14.03 -39.45
CA ALA A 155 -11.78 14.02 -39.98
C ALA A 155 -12.21 15.40 -40.51
N ALA A 156 -11.88 16.49 -39.76
CA ALA A 156 -12.15 17.86 -40.20
C ALA A 156 -11.39 18.20 -41.50
N SER A 157 -10.11 17.80 -41.61
CA SER A 157 -9.32 17.99 -42.82
C SER A 157 -9.88 17.24 -44.02
N ALA A 158 -10.32 16.00 -43.82
CA ALA A 158 -10.97 15.19 -44.89
C ALA A 158 -12.27 15.83 -45.34
N ALA A 159 -13.12 16.32 -44.45
CA ALA A 159 -14.35 17.00 -44.76
C ALA A 159 -14.09 18.31 -45.56
N SER A 160 -13.05 19.05 -45.20
CA SER A 160 -12.63 20.27 -45.91
C SER A 160 -12.19 19.96 -47.35
N ILE A 161 -11.41 18.89 -47.56
CA ILE A 161 -10.99 18.47 -48.88
C ILE A 161 -12.19 18.06 -49.73
N THR A 162 -13.11 17.31 -49.16
CA THR A 162 -14.32 16.87 -49.88
C THR A 162 -15.21 18.03 -50.31
N SER A 163 -15.38 19.03 -49.40
CA SER A 163 -16.16 20.24 -49.74
C SER A 163 -15.46 21.11 -50.78
N GLY A 164 -14.13 21.27 -50.69
CA GLY A 164 -13.33 21.99 -51.69
C GLY A 164 -13.36 21.35 -53.04
N ALA A 165 -13.26 20.02 -53.10
CA ALA A 165 -13.39 19.25 -54.37
C ALA A 165 -14.78 19.39 -55.00
N SER A 166 -15.86 19.39 -54.17
CA SER A 166 -17.24 19.58 -54.65
C SER A 166 -17.44 20.98 -55.26
N VAL A 167 -16.90 22.02 -54.61
CA VAL A 167 -16.99 23.39 -55.15
C VAL A 167 -16.18 23.55 -56.41
N GLY A 168 -14.99 22.95 -56.51
CA GLY A 168 -14.17 22.94 -57.71
C GLY A 168 -14.85 22.29 -58.91
N LEU A 169 -15.57 21.17 -58.68
CA LEU A 169 -16.29 20.47 -59.73
C LEU A 169 -17.52 21.26 -60.24
N VAL A 170 -18.23 21.94 -59.34
CA VAL A 170 -19.38 22.80 -59.71
C VAL A 170 -18.91 23.99 -60.53
N LEU A 171 -17.79 24.61 -60.18
CA LEU A 171 -17.19 25.70 -60.97
C LEU A 171 -16.69 25.28 -62.34
N ALA A 172 -16.18 24.05 -62.50
CA ALA A 172 -15.70 23.50 -63.75
C ALA A 172 -16.83 23.07 -64.71
N LEU A 173 -18.03 22.74 -64.21
CA LEU A 173 -19.19 22.32 -64.99
C LEU A 173 -20.19 23.45 -65.26
N GLY A 174 -20.00 24.65 -64.63
CA GLY A 174 -20.92 25.81 -64.72
C GLY A 174 -20.42 26.94 -65.59
N GLY A 175 -19.41 26.69 -66.46
CA GLY A 175 -18.85 27.66 -67.42
C GLY A 175 -19.21 27.33 -68.87
#